data_43d4eb9e9094dd55f4cd73f383fea3a4
#
_entry.id   43d4eb9e9094dd55f4cd73f383fea3a4
#
_cell.length_a   1.000
_cell.length_b   1.000
_cell.length_c   1.000
_cell.angle_alpha   90.00
_cell.angle_beta   90.00
_cell.angle_gamma   90.00
#
_symmetry.space_group_name_H-M   'P 1'
#
loop_
_entity.id
_entity.type
_entity.pdbx_description
1 polymer ?
#
loop_
_entity_poly.entity_id
_entity_poly.type
_entity_poly.pdbx_seq_one_letter_code
_entity_poly.pdbx_strand_id
1 'polypeptide(L)'
;MTKSEKIIELTNHYGAHNYLPLPIVISEAEGVWVKDPEGNKYMDMLSAYSAVNQGHRHPKIIQALKDQADKVTLVSRAFHSDNLGEWYEKICKLAGKDKALPMNTGAEAVETALKAARRWAYDVKGIEPNKAEIIAFNGNFHGRTMAPVSLSSEAEYQRGYGPLLDGFRKVDFGDVDALKAAINENAAAVLVEPIQGEAGINIPPEGYLKAIRELCDEHNVLFIADEIQAGLGRSGKLFATDWDNVKPDVYILGKALGGGVFPISVVLADKEVLDVFTPGSHGSTFGGNPLACAASIAALDVIVDEDLPGRSLELGDYFKEQLKQIDHPSIKEVRGRGLFIGVELNESARPYCEALKEEGLLCKETHDTVIRFAPPLIITKEELDLALEKIRHVFQ
;
A
#
# COMPACT_ATOMS: atom_id res chain seq x y z
N MET A 1 23.97 26.74 11.96
CA MET A 1 23.43 25.52 11.32
C MET A 1 22.85 24.64 12.40
N THR A 2 21.56 24.34 12.32
CA THR A 2 20.83 23.47 13.24
C THR A 2 21.26 22.02 13.04
N LYS A 3 20.81 21.11 13.93
CA LYS A 3 21.05 19.68 13.71
C LYS A 3 20.35 19.16 12.48
N SER A 4 19.10 19.61 12.24
CA SER A 4 18.32 19.27 11.05
C SER A 4 19.01 19.74 9.77
N GLU A 5 19.49 20.99 9.69
CA GLU A 5 20.22 21.50 8.52
C GLU A 5 21.44 20.65 8.20
N LYS A 6 22.20 20.25 9.21
CA LYS A 6 23.38 19.39 9.02
C LYS A 6 23.02 18.00 8.51
N ILE A 7 21.93 17.39 9.02
CA ILE A 7 21.45 16.10 8.55
C ILE A 7 20.98 16.18 7.10
N ILE A 8 20.22 17.22 6.75
CA ILE A 8 19.75 17.47 5.37
C ILE A 8 20.93 17.65 4.42
N GLU A 9 21.96 18.45 4.82
CA GLU A 9 23.16 18.64 4.01
C GLU A 9 23.90 17.31 3.75
N LEU A 10 24.11 16.49 4.77
CA LEU A 10 24.74 15.17 4.63
C LEU A 10 23.90 14.23 3.74
N THR A 11 22.58 14.24 3.90
CA THR A 11 21.67 13.42 3.08
C THR A 11 21.73 13.83 1.62
N ASN A 12 21.74 15.13 1.34
CA ASN A 12 21.83 15.67 -0.03
C ASN A 12 23.22 15.44 -0.66
N HIS A 13 24.28 15.44 0.14
CA HIS A 13 25.63 15.22 -0.36
C HIS A 13 25.91 13.77 -0.75
N TYR A 14 25.44 12.80 0.06
CA TYR A 14 25.77 11.37 -0.14
C TYR A 14 24.62 10.57 -0.74
N GLY A 15 23.38 11.05 -0.66
CA GLY A 15 22.21 10.36 -1.18
C GLY A 15 21.96 10.61 -2.67
N ALA A 16 21.35 9.63 -3.35
CA ALA A 16 20.83 9.85 -4.71
C ALA A 16 19.59 10.76 -4.65
N HIS A 17 19.46 11.66 -5.62
CA HIS A 17 18.36 12.64 -5.69
C HIS A 17 17.08 12.04 -6.33
N ASN A 18 16.61 10.91 -5.80
CA ASN A 18 15.41 10.22 -6.30
C ASN A 18 14.11 10.62 -5.56
N TYR A 19 14.20 11.46 -4.53
CA TYR A 19 13.07 12.04 -3.81
C TYR A 19 13.22 13.54 -3.65
N LEU A 20 12.07 14.26 -3.55
CA LEU A 20 12.00 15.65 -3.12
C LEU A 20 11.27 15.73 -1.77
N PRO A 21 11.97 15.49 -0.64
CA PRO A 21 11.36 15.53 0.68
C PRO A 21 10.96 16.95 1.09
N LEU A 22 10.01 17.09 2.01
CA LEU A 22 9.84 18.32 2.78
C LEU A 22 11.10 18.53 3.64
N PRO A 23 11.54 19.77 3.87
CA PRO A 23 12.78 20.06 4.63
C PRO A 23 12.55 19.88 6.14
N ILE A 24 12.29 18.65 6.54
CA ILE A 24 12.09 18.24 7.93
C ILE A 24 12.87 16.96 8.21
N VAL A 25 13.40 16.83 9.42
CA VAL A 25 14.07 15.63 9.92
C VAL A 25 13.24 15.04 11.04
N ILE A 26 12.90 13.76 10.95
CA ILE A 26 12.20 13.02 12.00
C ILE A 26 13.23 12.22 12.78
N SER A 27 13.36 12.46 14.09
CA SER A 27 14.31 11.78 14.98
C SER A 27 13.63 10.91 16.03
N GLU A 28 12.41 11.27 16.44
CA GLU A 28 11.61 10.52 17.39
C GLU A 28 10.17 10.41 16.88
N ALA A 29 9.49 9.32 17.25
CA ALA A 29 8.09 9.13 16.89
C ALA A 29 7.37 8.26 17.93
N GLU A 30 6.07 8.57 18.18
CA GLU A 30 5.19 7.77 19.03
C GLU A 30 3.73 8.04 18.66
N GLY A 31 2.95 6.98 18.45
CA GLY A 31 1.54 7.12 18.05
C GLY A 31 1.40 7.84 16.72
N VAL A 32 0.73 8.99 16.71
CA VAL A 32 0.58 9.86 15.53
C VAL A 32 1.60 11.01 15.52
N TRP A 33 2.43 11.12 16.54
CA TRP A 33 3.32 12.24 16.73
C TRP A 33 4.76 11.93 16.40
N VAL A 34 5.41 12.87 15.75
CA VAL A 34 6.83 12.82 15.44
C VAL A 34 7.53 14.09 15.94
N LYS A 35 8.85 14.01 16.16
CA LYS A 35 9.67 15.15 16.56
C LYS A 35 10.92 15.26 15.71
N ASP A 36 11.34 16.49 15.51
CA ASP A 36 12.64 16.78 14.90
C ASP A 36 13.79 16.77 15.95
N PRO A 37 15.04 16.87 15.51
CA PRO A 37 16.21 16.96 16.42
C PRO A 37 16.25 18.20 17.31
N GLU A 38 15.49 19.23 17.01
CA GLU A 38 15.33 20.47 17.75
C GLU A 38 14.22 20.36 18.82
N GLY A 39 13.43 19.29 18.77
CA GLY A 39 12.33 19.02 19.71
C GLY A 39 10.97 19.53 19.26
N ASN A 40 10.85 20.11 18.07
CA ASN A 40 9.56 20.50 17.53
C ASN A 40 8.70 19.27 17.25
N LYS A 41 7.39 19.37 17.56
CA LYS A 41 6.44 18.27 17.46
C LYS A 41 5.50 18.48 16.29
N TYR A 42 5.28 17.41 15.52
CA TYR A 42 4.42 17.41 14.36
C TYR A 42 3.47 16.20 14.41
N MET A 43 2.30 16.32 13.81
CA MET A 43 1.37 15.22 13.60
C MET A 43 1.62 14.59 12.23
N ASP A 44 1.82 13.28 12.20
CA ASP A 44 2.00 12.52 10.97
C ASP A 44 0.63 12.26 10.32
N MET A 45 0.37 12.93 9.21
CA MET A 45 -0.85 12.76 8.41
C MET A 45 -0.58 11.96 7.12
N LEU A 46 0.56 11.24 7.05
CA LEU A 46 0.97 10.43 5.89
C LEU A 46 1.17 8.94 6.21
N SER A 47 1.56 8.60 7.44
CA SER A 47 1.82 7.23 7.92
C SER A 47 2.79 6.43 7.03
N ALA A 48 3.85 7.08 6.52
CA ALA A 48 4.79 6.44 5.58
C ALA A 48 4.04 5.69 4.46
N TYR A 49 3.05 6.35 3.83
CA TYR A 49 2.22 5.76 2.75
C TYR A 49 1.42 4.52 3.20
N SER A 50 0.79 4.59 4.37
CA SER A 50 0.04 3.50 5.02
C SER A 50 0.91 2.35 5.57
N ALA A 51 2.21 2.55 5.77
CA ALA A 51 3.05 1.55 6.42
C ALA A 51 2.93 1.57 7.96
N VAL A 52 2.49 2.70 8.53
CA VAL A 52 2.40 2.95 9.98
C VAL A 52 0.93 3.05 10.42
N ASN A 53 0.06 2.19 9.88
CA ASN A 53 -1.37 2.18 10.24
C ASN A 53 -1.60 2.02 11.75
N GLN A 54 -0.80 1.20 12.41
CA GLN A 54 -0.87 0.92 13.85
C GLN A 54 -0.24 2.02 14.73
N GLY A 55 0.22 3.12 14.11
CA GLY A 55 0.95 4.18 14.78
C GLY A 55 2.45 3.89 14.91
N HIS A 56 3.21 4.96 15.17
CA HIS A 56 4.64 4.84 15.36
C HIS A 56 4.95 4.07 16.64
N ARG A 57 5.82 3.06 16.54
CA ARG A 57 6.35 2.30 17.67
C ARG A 57 5.27 1.67 18.56
N HIS A 58 4.23 1.09 17.96
CA HIS A 58 3.18 0.42 18.74
C HIS A 58 3.80 -0.58 19.75
N PRO A 59 3.46 -0.48 21.05
CA PRO A 59 4.20 -1.22 22.09
C PRO A 59 4.16 -2.74 21.92
N LYS A 60 3.02 -3.33 21.53
CA LYS A 60 2.89 -4.77 21.28
C LYS A 60 3.83 -5.23 20.15
N ILE A 61 3.91 -4.45 19.06
CA ILE A 61 4.72 -4.79 17.87
C ILE A 61 6.22 -4.67 18.19
N ILE A 62 6.61 -3.58 18.87
CA ILE A 62 8.00 -3.37 19.32
C ILE A 62 8.44 -4.46 20.29
N GLN A 63 7.56 -4.89 21.20
CA GLN A 63 7.89 -5.95 22.15
C GLN A 63 8.09 -7.29 21.43
N ALA A 64 7.18 -7.66 20.51
CA ALA A 64 7.31 -8.88 19.73
C ALA A 64 8.62 -8.94 18.92
N LEU A 65 9.03 -7.79 18.32
CA LEU A 65 10.31 -7.70 17.62
C LEU A 65 11.50 -7.92 18.57
N LYS A 66 11.51 -7.27 19.74
CA LYS A 66 12.58 -7.42 20.74
C LYS A 66 12.70 -8.87 21.24
N ASP A 67 11.58 -9.47 21.61
CA ASP A 67 11.53 -10.85 22.10
C ASP A 67 12.04 -11.85 21.03
N GLN A 68 11.73 -11.59 19.76
CA GLN A 68 12.22 -12.43 18.67
C GLN A 68 13.71 -12.18 18.37
N ALA A 69 14.18 -10.94 18.48
CA ALA A 69 15.60 -10.60 18.28
C ALA A 69 16.52 -11.30 19.28
N ASP A 70 16.04 -11.55 20.51
CA ASP A 70 16.75 -12.27 21.54
C ASP A 70 16.80 -13.80 21.33
N LYS A 71 16.04 -14.32 20.35
CA LYS A 71 16.00 -15.76 19.99
C LYS A 71 16.79 -16.04 18.72
N VAL A 72 16.21 -15.68 17.57
CA VAL A 72 16.80 -15.86 16.24
C VAL A 72 16.26 -14.80 15.27
N THR A 73 17.14 -14.22 14.48
CA THR A 73 16.82 -13.11 13.57
C THR A 73 16.57 -13.56 12.13
N LEU A 74 17.36 -14.53 11.66
CA LEU A 74 17.26 -15.05 10.29
C LEU A 74 17.54 -16.55 10.27
N VAL A 75 16.66 -17.29 9.60
CA VAL A 75 16.83 -18.71 9.29
C VAL A 75 16.67 -18.87 7.77
N SER A 76 17.59 -19.60 7.14
CA SER A 76 17.44 -19.98 5.75
C SER A 76 16.17 -20.82 5.53
N ARG A 77 15.50 -20.65 4.39
CA ARG A 77 14.36 -21.50 3.99
C ARG A 77 14.75 -22.98 3.75
N ALA A 78 16.03 -23.31 3.89
CA ALA A 78 16.49 -24.69 3.97
C ALA A 78 16.08 -25.36 5.31
N PHE A 79 15.66 -24.58 6.29
CA PHE A 79 15.20 -25.02 7.61
C PHE A 79 13.82 -24.43 7.91
N HIS A 80 13.11 -25.01 8.86
CA HIS A 80 11.88 -24.44 9.42
C HIS A 80 12.24 -23.42 10.52
N SER A 81 11.42 -22.36 10.67
CA SER A 81 11.43 -21.51 11.85
C SER A 81 10.16 -21.74 12.67
N ASP A 82 10.25 -21.50 13.98
CA ASP A 82 9.18 -21.80 14.93
C ASP A 82 7.91 -20.97 14.72
N ASN A 83 8.04 -19.72 14.26
CA ASN A 83 6.92 -18.78 14.11
C ASN A 83 6.38 -18.64 12.68
N LEU A 84 7.03 -19.21 11.67
CA LEU A 84 6.58 -19.08 10.28
C LEU A 84 5.26 -19.81 10.01
N GLY A 85 5.09 -21.01 10.62
CA GLY A 85 3.84 -21.78 10.49
C GLY A 85 2.65 -21.06 11.09
N GLU A 86 2.81 -20.46 12.27
CA GLU A 86 1.80 -19.63 12.93
C GLU A 86 1.44 -18.42 12.09
N TRP A 87 2.45 -17.74 11.53
CA TRP A 87 2.23 -16.60 10.64
C TRP A 87 1.44 -17.00 9.39
N TYR A 88 1.78 -18.12 8.74
CA TYR A 88 1.01 -18.64 7.61
C TYR A 88 -0.44 -18.89 7.96
N GLU A 89 -0.69 -19.61 9.06
CA GLU A 89 -2.04 -19.93 9.51
C GLU A 89 -2.86 -18.65 9.74
N LYS A 90 -2.26 -17.67 10.44
CA LYS A 90 -2.93 -16.41 10.77
C LYS A 90 -3.31 -15.62 9.53
N ILE A 91 -2.37 -15.38 8.61
CA ILE A 91 -2.62 -14.53 7.45
C ILE A 91 -3.53 -15.22 6.42
N CYS A 92 -3.41 -16.54 6.25
CA CYS A 92 -4.30 -17.31 5.38
C CYS A 92 -5.74 -17.31 5.90
N LYS A 93 -5.94 -17.53 7.21
CA LYS A 93 -7.28 -17.46 7.82
C LYS A 93 -7.88 -16.05 7.70
N LEU A 94 -7.08 -15.00 7.92
CA LEU A 94 -7.54 -13.63 7.84
C LEU A 94 -8.02 -13.28 6.42
N ALA A 95 -7.28 -13.70 5.39
CA ALA A 95 -7.61 -13.43 3.99
C ALA A 95 -8.60 -14.45 3.39
N GLY A 96 -8.88 -15.57 4.08
CA GLY A 96 -9.68 -16.68 3.55
C GLY A 96 -9.03 -17.30 2.31
N LYS A 97 -7.71 -17.55 2.37
CA LYS A 97 -6.89 -18.15 1.32
C LYS A 97 -6.15 -19.39 1.82
N ASP A 98 -5.84 -20.31 0.91
CA ASP A 98 -5.19 -21.58 1.26
C ASP A 98 -3.70 -21.40 1.57
N LYS A 99 -3.02 -20.52 0.84
CA LYS A 99 -1.55 -20.41 0.85
C LYS A 99 -1.04 -18.97 0.86
N ALA A 100 0.15 -18.81 1.43
CA ALA A 100 0.87 -17.55 1.50
C ALA A 100 2.33 -17.75 1.07
N LEU A 101 2.85 -16.79 0.29
CA LEU A 101 4.25 -16.73 -0.09
C LEU A 101 4.85 -15.39 0.37
N PRO A 102 5.65 -15.37 1.46
CA PRO A 102 6.21 -14.15 2.01
C PRO A 102 7.39 -13.64 1.19
N MET A 103 7.43 -12.33 1.03
CA MET A 103 8.53 -11.56 0.47
C MET A 103 8.87 -10.42 1.44
N ASN A 104 9.72 -9.47 1.04
CA ASN A 104 10.14 -8.38 1.93
C ASN A 104 9.47 -7.06 1.54
N THR A 105 9.57 -6.65 0.29
CA THR A 105 9.01 -5.39 -0.21
C THR A 105 7.72 -5.63 -1.01
N GLY A 106 6.88 -4.60 -1.11
CA GLY A 106 5.68 -4.67 -1.95
C GLY A 106 6.01 -4.99 -3.41
N ALA A 107 7.09 -4.40 -3.94
CA ALA A 107 7.54 -4.68 -5.31
C ALA A 107 7.90 -6.15 -5.52
N GLU A 108 8.58 -6.80 -4.56
CA GLU A 108 8.86 -8.25 -4.63
C GLU A 108 7.57 -9.09 -4.62
N ALA A 109 6.58 -8.71 -3.82
CA ALA A 109 5.30 -9.40 -3.81
C ALA A 109 4.53 -9.21 -5.14
N VAL A 110 4.55 -8.02 -5.73
CA VAL A 110 4.00 -7.79 -7.07
C VAL A 110 4.70 -8.66 -8.11
N GLU A 111 6.04 -8.65 -8.17
CA GLU A 111 6.83 -9.52 -9.07
C GLU A 111 6.48 -11.00 -8.88
N THR A 112 6.30 -11.43 -7.63
CA THR A 112 5.90 -12.80 -7.29
C THR A 112 4.50 -13.12 -7.81
N ALA A 113 3.53 -12.22 -7.63
CA ALA A 113 2.16 -12.40 -8.14
C ALA A 113 2.11 -12.44 -9.67
N LEU A 114 2.86 -11.57 -10.35
CA LEU A 114 2.99 -11.57 -11.82
C LEU A 114 3.58 -12.90 -12.33
N LYS A 115 4.62 -13.42 -11.64
CA LYS A 115 5.24 -14.72 -11.97
C LYS A 115 4.26 -15.87 -11.71
N ALA A 116 3.52 -15.84 -10.59
CA ALA A 116 2.50 -16.84 -10.30
C ALA A 116 1.43 -16.87 -11.39
N ALA A 117 0.91 -15.69 -11.77
CA ALA A 117 -0.12 -15.56 -12.80
C ALA A 117 0.33 -16.08 -14.17
N ARG A 118 1.55 -15.70 -14.60
CA ARG A 118 2.10 -16.21 -15.87
C ARG A 118 2.27 -17.73 -15.84
N ARG A 119 2.82 -18.27 -14.75
CA ARG A 119 3.04 -19.70 -14.63
C ARG A 119 1.73 -20.47 -14.56
N TRP A 120 0.75 -19.98 -13.80
CA TRP A 120 -0.60 -20.53 -13.76
C TRP A 120 -1.24 -20.51 -15.16
N ALA A 121 -1.07 -19.42 -15.90
CA ALA A 121 -1.61 -19.30 -17.24
C ALA A 121 -1.04 -20.37 -18.19
N TYR A 122 0.23 -20.74 -18.05
CA TYR A 122 0.87 -21.77 -18.87
C TYR A 122 0.55 -23.19 -18.38
N ASP A 123 0.69 -23.42 -17.08
CA ASP A 123 0.65 -24.77 -16.50
C ASP A 123 -0.81 -25.24 -16.22
N VAL A 124 -1.74 -24.31 -15.96
CA VAL A 124 -3.13 -24.61 -15.58
C VAL A 124 -4.14 -24.19 -16.64
N LYS A 125 -4.11 -22.91 -17.06
CA LYS A 125 -5.04 -22.40 -18.08
C LYS A 125 -4.73 -22.91 -19.50
N GLY A 126 -3.45 -23.24 -19.81
CA GLY A 126 -3.03 -23.79 -21.09
C GLY A 126 -2.77 -22.74 -22.16
N ILE A 127 -2.46 -21.50 -21.78
CA ILE A 127 -1.97 -20.47 -22.72
C ILE A 127 -0.63 -20.90 -23.32
N GLU A 128 -0.41 -20.64 -24.62
CA GLU A 128 0.86 -20.95 -25.27
C GLU A 128 2.03 -20.23 -24.58
N PRO A 129 3.21 -20.86 -24.50
CA PRO A 129 4.40 -20.26 -23.91
C PRO A 129 4.72 -18.87 -24.46
N ASN A 130 5.04 -17.92 -23.59
CA ASN A 130 5.35 -16.51 -23.89
C ASN A 130 4.19 -15.68 -24.45
N LYS A 131 2.93 -16.16 -24.35
CA LYS A 131 1.75 -15.41 -24.79
C LYS A 131 0.92 -14.82 -23.65
N ALA A 132 1.15 -15.25 -22.39
CA ALA A 132 0.37 -14.78 -21.26
C ALA A 132 0.46 -13.24 -21.07
N GLU A 133 -0.69 -12.59 -21.03
CA GLU A 133 -0.82 -11.15 -20.85
C GLU A 133 -1.43 -10.83 -19.48
N ILE A 134 -0.97 -9.75 -18.86
CA ILE A 134 -1.54 -9.21 -17.64
C ILE A 134 -2.11 -7.83 -17.94
N ILE A 135 -3.36 -7.62 -17.55
CA ILE A 135 -4.07 -6.36 -17.74
C ILE A 135 -3.96 -5.56 -16.45
N ALA A 136 -3.53 -4.30 -16.56
CA ALA A 136 -3.47 -3.34 -15.46
C ALA A 136 -4.18 -2.04 -15.86
N PHE A 137 -4.27 -1.09 -14.96
CA PHE A 137 -5.03 0.14 -15.17
C PHE A 137 -4.11 1.36 -15.27
N ASN A 138 -4.47 2.34 -16.07
CA ASN A 138 -3.79 3.61 -16.12
C ASN A 138 -3.83 4.28 -14.73
N GLY A 139 -2.77 5.02 -14.36
CA GLY A 139 -2.61 5.58 -13.03
C GLY A 139 -2.14 4.57 -11.97
N ASN A 140 -1.79 3.33 -12.34
CA ASN A 140 -1.34 2.32 -11.38
C ASN A 140 0.02 2.65 -10.75
N PHE A 141 0.20 2.16 -9.51
CA PHE A 141 1.49 2.12 -8.84
C PHE A 141 1.69 0.77 -8.13
N HIS A 142 2.50 -0.10 -8.73
CA HIS A 142 2.79 -1.44 -8.20
C HIS A 142 4.26 -1.63 -7.79
N GLY A 143 5.04 -0.55 -7.71
CA GLY A 143 6.45 -0.56 -7.37
C GLY A 143 7.37 0.01 -8.44
N ARG A 144 8.69 -0.14 -8.24
CA ARG A 144 9.73 0.46 -9.07
C ARG A 144 10.72 -0.55 -9.67
N THR A 145 10.43 -1.86 -9.58
CA THR A 145 11.19 -2.89 -10.29
C THR A 145 10.76 -2.95 -11.76
N MET A 146 11.47 -3.70 -12.58
CA MET A 146 11.31 -3.64 -14.05
C MET A 146 9.91 -4.04 -14.53
N ALA A 147 9.26 -5.06 -13.92
CA ALA A 147 7.90 -5.43 -14.34
C ALA A 147 6.86 -4.36 -13.95
N PRO A 148 6.76 -3.86 -12.70
CA PRO A 148 5.94 -2.71 -12.35
C PRO A 148 6.19 -1.47 -13.20
N VAL A 149 7.44 -1.14 -13.51
CA VAL A 149 7.77 -0.02 -14.41
C VAL A 149 7.24 -0.25 -15.82
N SER A 150 7.36 -1.49 -16.33
CA SER A 150 6.88 -1.84 -17.69
C SER A 150 5.35 -1.74 -17.80
N LEU A 151 4.61 -2.05 -16.75
CA LEU A 151 3.15 -1.95 -16.74
C LEU A 151 2.63 -0.57 -16.28
N SER A 152 3.50 0.33 -15.83
CA SER A 152 3.10 1.69 -15.46
C SER A 152 2.59 2.49 -16.66
N SER A 153 1.65 3.40 -16.43
CA SER A 153 1.21 4.41 -17.42
C SER A 153 2.00 5.71 -17.33
N GLU A 154 2.83 5.88 -16.28
CA GLU A 154 3.59 7.09 -16.05
C GLU A 154 4.87 7.11 -16.90
N ALA A 155 4.91 8.02 -17.89
CA ALA A 155 6.04 8.12 -18.82
C ALA A 155 7.38 8.38 -18.10
N GLU A 156 7.37 9.19 -17.03
CA GLU A 156 8.60 9.49 -16.27
C GLU A 156 9.14 8.25 -15.52
N TYR A 157 8.26 7.30 -15.12
CA TYR A 157 8.69 6.05 -14.50
C TYR A 157 9.38 5.11 -15.49
N GLN A 158 9.05 5.23 -16.79
CA GLN A 158 9.61 4.39 -17.86
C GLN A 158 10.83 5.02 -18.55
N ARG A 159 11.00 6.33 -18.42
CA ARG A 159 12.01 7.10 -19.14
C ARG A 159 13.42 6.60 -18.86
N GLY A 160 14.09 6.09 -19.90
CA GLY A 160 15.48 5.62 -19.83
C GLY A 160 15.68 4.20 -19.29
N TYR A 161 14.59 3.46 -18.96
CA TYR A 161 14.66 2.11 -18.41
C TYR A 161 14.32 0.99 -19.41
N GLY A 162 14.16 1.33 -20.70
CA GLY A 162 13.93 0.33 -21.74
C GLY A 162 15.17 -0.56 -22.02
N PRO A 163 15.00 -1.76 -22.63
CA PRO A 163 13.73 -2.27 -23.14
C PRO A 163 12.78 -2.70 -22.00
N LEU A 164 11.50 -2.34 -22.14
CA LEU A 164 10.45 -2.71 -21.19
C LEU A 164 10.06 -4.18 -21.44
N LEU A 165 9.52 -4.82 -20.38
CA LEU A 165 9.00 -6.19 -20.49
C LEU A 165 7.66 -6.20 -21.25
N ASP A 166 7.51 -7.19 -22.12
CA ASP A 166 6.27 -7.45 -22.86
C ASP A 166 5.23 -8.23 -22.03
N GLY A 167 4.01 -8.32 -22.59
CA GLY A 167 2.91 -9.07 -22.00
C GLY A 167 2.10 -8.27 -20.97
N PHE A 168 2.09 -6.96 -21.12
CA PHE A 168 1.25 -6.06 -20.32
C PHE A 168 0.31 -5.25 -21.21
N ARG A 169 -0.97 -5.17 -20.78
CA ARG A 169 -1.99 -4.27 -21.35
C ARG A 169 -2.44 -3.27 -20.31
N LYS A 170 -2.78 -2.08 -20.74
CA LYS A 170 -3.30 -1.03 -19.85
C LYS A 170 -4.64 -0.52 -20.39
N VAL A 171 -5.59 -0.35 -19.46
CA VAL A 171 -6.91 0.24 -19.74
C VAL A 171 -7.19 1.33 -18.71
N ASP A 172 -8.19 2.17 -18.95
CA ASP A 172 -8.50 3.23 -18.00
C ASP A 172 -9.17 2.67 -16.73
N PHE A 173 -8.78 3.23 -15.59
CA PHE A 173 -9.33 2.85 -14.29
C PHE A 173 -10.79 3.32 -14.20
N GLY A 174 -11.67 2.41 -13.77
CA GLY A 174 -13.12 2.68 -13.70
C GLY A 174 -13.88 2.35 -14.98
N ASP A 175 -13.20 2.01 -16.08
CA ASP A 175 -13.84 1.66 -17.37
C ASP A 175 -13.97 0.14 -17.53
N VAL A 176 -15.16 -0.39 -17.23
CA VAL A 176 -15.48 -1.82 -17.35
C VAL A 176 -15.51 -2.26 -18.81
N ASP A 177 -16.00 -1.42 -19.71
CA ASP A 177 -16.10 -1.74 -21.14
C ASP A 177 -14.72 -1.84 -21.79
N ALA A 178 -13.80 -0.94 -21.43
CA ALA A 178 -12.41 -1.03 -21.86
C ALA A 178 -11.72 -2.30 -21.33
N LEU A 179 -11.98 -2.68 -20.06
CA LEU A 179 -11.48 -3.93 -19.52
C LEU A 179 -12.03 -5.14 -20.30
N LYS A 180 -13.33 -5.19 -20.54
CA LYS A 180 -13.96 -6.26 -21.29
C LYS A 180 -13.38 -6.41 -22.69
N ALA A 181 -13.13 -5.29 -23.37
CA ALA A 181 -12.53 -5.28 -24.72
C ALA A 181 -11.05 -5.72 -24.70
N ALA A 182 -10.34 -5.54 -23.59
CA ALA A 182 -8.93 -5.92 -23.44
C ALA A 182 -8.73 -7.41 -23.11
N ILE A 183 -9.75 -8.07 -22.53
CA ILE A 183 -9.66 -9.50 -22.20
C ILE A 183 -9.73 -10.31 -23.50
N ASN A 184 -8.74 -11.19 -23.70
CA ASN A 184 -8.65 -12.11 -24.83
C ASN A 184 -8.20 -13.50 -24.35
N GLU A 185 -7.97 -14.44 -25.25
CA GLU A 185 -7.54 -15.79 -24.96
C GLU A 185 -6.17 -15.90 -24.24
N ASN A 186 -5.34 -14.86 -24.35
CA ASN A 186 -4.02 -14.79 -23.70
C ASN A 186 -4.05 -14.08 -22.34
N ALA A 187 -5.19 -13.54 -21.91
CA ALA A 187 -5.31 -12.86 -20.63
C ALA A 187 -5.09 -13.86 -19.47
N ALA A 188 -4.02 -13.67 -18.71
CA ALA A 188 -3.68 -14.47 -17.53
C ALA A 188 -4.29 -13.89 -16.26
N ALA A 189 -4.20 -12.57 -16.09
CA ALA A 189 -4.66 -11.89 -14.90
C ALA A 189 -5.07 -10.43 -15.17
N VAL A 190 -5.96 -9.93 -14.31
CA VAL A 190 -6.23 -8.50 -14.12
C VAL A 190 -5.62 -8.09 -12.78
N LEU A 191 -4.70 -7.13 -12.81
CA LEU A 191 -4.04 -6.57 -11.63
C LEU A 191 -4.60 -5.18 -11.35
N VAL A 192 -5.17 -4.96 -10.17
CA VAL A 192 -5.80 -3.70 -9.80
C VAL A 192 -5.46 -3.30 -8.36
N GLU A 193 -5.24 -1.99 -8.15
CA GLU A 193 -5.38 -1.38 -6.82
C GLU A 193 -6.88 -1.11 -6.60
N PRO A 194 -7.52 -1.63 -5.54
CA PRO A 194 -8.93 -1.34 -5.27
C PRO A 194 -9.22 0.15 -5.06
N ILE A 195 -8.22 0.89 -4.60
CA ILE A 195 -8.16 2.36 -4.56
C ILE A 195 -6.76 2.74 -5.04
N GLN A 196 -6.67 3.52 -6.10
CA GLN A 196 -5.37 3.98 -6.60
C GLN A 196 -4.81 5.08 -5.68
N GLY A 197 -3.82 4.71 -4.87
CA GLY A 197 -3.25 5.61 -3.85
C GLY A 197 -2.38 6.70 -4.44
N GLU A 198 -1.37 6.33 -5.22
CA GLU A 198 -0.37 7.26 -5.76
C GLU A 198 -0.94 8.16 -6.85
N ALA A 199 -1.95 7.72 -7.59
CA ALA A 199 -2.62 8.52 -8.62
C ALA A 199 -3.58 9.59 -8.07
N GLY A 200 -3.65 9.79 -6.75
CA GLY A 200 -4.46 10.84 -6.14
C GLY A 200 -5.65 10.33 -5.31
N ILE A 201 -5.55 9.13 -4.78
CA ILE A 201 -6.62 8.47 -3.99
C ILE A 201 -7.90 8.36 -4.82
N ASN A 202 -7.78 7.73 -5.98
CA ASN A 202 -8.89 7.52 -6.89
C ASN A 202 -9.78 6.38 -6.40
N ILE A 203 -11.03 6.72 -6.09
CA ILE A 203 -12.04 5.76 -5.67
C ILE A 203 -12.73 5.23 -6.93
N PRO A 204 -12.82 3.90 -7.13
CA PRO A 204 -13.52 3.36 -8.29
C PRO A 204 -15.03 3.63 -8.21
N PRO A 205 -15.74 3.63 -9.36
CA PRO A 205 -17.20 3.63 -9.38
C PRO A 205 -17.78 2.47 -8.54
N GLU A 206 -18.98 2.66 -8.01
CA GLU A 206 -19.70 1.62 -7.28
C GLU A 206 -19.88 0.35 -8.14
N GLY A 207 -19.59 -0.82 -7.54
CA GLY A 207 -19.69 -2.11 -8.25
C GLY A 207 -18.56 -2.41 -9.23
N TYR A 208 -17.56 -1.55 -9.34
CA TYR A 208 -16.46 -1.73 -10.30
C TYR A 208 -15.65 -3.01 -10.03
N LEU A 209 -15.26 -3.26 -8.77
CA LEU A 209 -14.50 -4.46 -8.43
C LEU A 209 -15.34 -5.73 -8.60
N LYS A 210 -16.68 -5.62 -8.41
CA LYS A 210 -17.61 -6.71 -8.70
C LYS A 210 -17.63 -7.02 -10.18
N ALA A 211 -17.70 -6.01 -11.03
CA ALA A 211 -17.64 -6.20 -12.49
C ALA A 211 -16.30 -6.83 -12.93
N ILE A 212 -15.17 -6.43 -12.32
CA ILE A 212 -13.87 -7.09 -12.58
C ILE A 212 -13.96 -8.58 -12.20
N ARG A 213 -14.52 -8.92 -11.02
CA ARG A 213 -14.66 -10.30 -10.60
C ARG A 213 -15.48 -11.13 -11.58
N GLU A 214 -16.66 -10.60 -11.99
CA GLU A 214 -17.54 -11.26 -12.94
C GLU A 214 -16.85 -11.51 -14.30
N LEU A 215 -16.13 -10.52 -14.84
CA LEU A 215 -15.36 -10.68 -16.08
C LEU A 215 -14.21 -11.70 -15.93
N CYS A 216 -13.49 -11.67 -14.80
CA CYS A 216 -12.44 -12.63 -14.54
C CYS A 216 -12.98 -14.07 -14.47
N ASP A 217 -14.13 -14.27 -13.83
CA ASP A 217 -14.80 -15.58 -13.73
C ASP A 217 -15.26 -16.07 -15.11
N GLU A 218 -15.91 -15.19 -15.90
CA GLU A 218 -16.41 -15.51 -17.24
C GLU A 218 -15.30 -15.98 -18.19
N HIS A 219 -14.12 -15.39 -18.07
CA HIS A 219 -13.00 -15.62 -19.00
C HIS A 219 -11.89 -16.51 -18.41
N ASN A 220 -12.08 -17.06 -17.21
CA ASN A 220 -11.03 -17.81 -16.49
C ASN A 220 -9.70 -17.04 -16.43
N VAL A 221 -9.76 -15.81 -15.89
CA VAL A 221 -8.64 -14.88 -15.71
C VAL A 221 -8.49 -14.62 -14.22
N LEU A 222 -7.26 -14.60 -13.70
CA LEU A 222 -7.04 -14.33 -12.29
C LEU A 222 -7.33 -12.85 -11.97
N PHE A 223 -8.10 -12.63 -10.92
CA PHE A 223 -8.26 -11.31 -10.30
C PHE A 223 -7.20 -11.13 -9.21
N ILE A 224 -6.24 -10.24 -9.41
CA ILE A 224 -5.17 -9.90 -8.47
C ILE A 224 -5.47 -8.52 -7.88
N ALA A 225 -5.69 -8.44 -6.57
CA ALA A 225 -5.85 -7.19 -5.85
C ALA A 225 -4.54 -6.78 -5.18
N ASP A 226 -4.01 -5.63 -5.55
CA ASP A 226 -2.92 -4.98 -4.84
C ASP A 226 -3.49 -4.17 -3.68
N GLU A 227 -3.52 -4.78 -2.53
CA GLU A 227 -4.00 -4.22 -1.26
C GLU A 227 -2.86 -3.64 -0.40
N ILE A 228 -1.67 -3.48 -0.97
CA ILE A 228 -0.47 -3.04 -0.23
C ILE A 228 -0.71 -1.69 0.47
N GLN A 229 -1.40 -0.75 -0.19
CA GLN A 229 -1.64 0.57 0.39
C GLN A 229 -3.06 0.74 0.95
N ALA A 230 -4.06 0.21 0.29
CA ALA A 230 -5.48 0.40 0.62
C ALA A 230 -6.03 -0.60 1.63
N GLY A 231 -5.37 -1.75 1.80
CA GLY A 231 -5.77 -2.82 2.70
C GLY A 231 -5.39 -2.60 4.18
N LEU A 232 -5.59 -3.65 4.95
CA LEU A 232 -5.24 -3.72 6.38
C LEU A 232 -5.80 -2.55 7.19
N GLY A 233 -7.08 -2.22 6.95
CA GLY A 233 -7.83 -1.22 7.69
C GLY A 233 -7.80 0.18 7.09
N ARG A 234 -6.85 0.53 6.21
CA ARG A 234 -6.66 1.89 5.70
C ARG A 234 -7.93 2.50 5.11
N SER A 235 -8.65 1.74 4.29
CA SER A 235 -9.85 2.20 3.59
C SER A 235 -11.15 2.09 4.40
N GLY A 236 -11.09 1.74 5.70
CA GLY A 236 -12.27 1.54 6.54
C GLY A 236 -12.85 0.13 6.48
N LYS A 237 -12.20 -0.78 5.78
CA LYS A 237 -12.47 -2.22 5.73
C LYS A 237 -11.15 -2.98 5.93
N LEU A 238 -11.21 -4.27 6.27
CA LEU A 238 -9.99 -5.06 6.40
C LEU A 238 -9.23 -5.09 5.08
N PHE A 239 -9.91 -5.38 3.98
CA PHE A 239 -9.43 -5.24 2.61
C PHE A 239 -10.29 -4.24 1.85
N ALA A 240 -9.71 -3.46 0.95
CA ALA A 240 -10.47 -2.48 0.18
C ALA A 240 -11.44 -3.15 -0.81
N THR A 241 -11.17 -4.39 -1.22
CA THR A 241 -12.10 -5.23 -2.00
C THR A 241 -13.41 -5.55 -1.27
N ASP A 242 -13.43 -5.48 0.07
CA ASP A 242 -14.65 -5.71 0.88
C ASP A 242 -15.71 -4.62 0.69
N TRP A 243 -15.37 -3.47 0.09
CA TRP A 243 -16.35 -2.44 -0.25
C TRP A 243 -17.39 -2.92 -1.27
N ASP A 244 -16.98 -3.77 -2.21
CA ASP A 244 -17.85 -4.37 -3.23
C ASP A 244 -18.21 -5.84 -2.89
N ASN A 245 -17.86 -6.31 -1.67
CA ASN A 245 -18.04 -7.69 -1.20
C ASN A 245 -17.45 -8.73 -2.18
N VAL A 246 -16.29 -8.46 -2.74
CA VAL A 246 -15.60 -9.38 -3.65
C VAL A 246 -14.34 -9.96 -3.03
N LYS A 247 -14.02 -11.18 -3.42
CA LYS A 247 -12.76 -11.84 -3.09
C LYS A 247 -11.94 -12.03 -4.36
N PRO A 248 -10.73 -11.45 -4.46
CA PRO A 248 -9.82 -11.72 -5.57
C PRO A 248 -9.28 -13.15 -5.48
N ASP A 249 -8.72 -13.65 -6.57
CA ASP A 249 -7.99 -14.92 -6.58
C ASP A 249 -6.66 -14.76 -5.83
N VAL A 250 -6.04 -13.59 -5.96
CA VAL A 250 -4.75 -13.26 -5.35
C VAL A 250 -4.83 -11.93 -4.62
N TYR A 251 -4.44 -11.93 -3.35
CA TYR A 251 -4.14 -10.72 -2.60
C TYR A 251 -2.62 -10.46 -2.59
N ILE A 252 -2.24 -9.21 -2.74
CA ILE A 252 -0.88 -8.74 -2.48
C ILE A 252 -0.95 -7.80 -1.28
N LEU A 253 -0.25 -8.12 -0.18
CA LEU A 253 -0.19 -7.30 1.02
C LEU A 253 1.25 -6.86 1.33
N GLY A 254 1.39 -5.73 2.00
CA GLY A 254 2.67 -5.17 2.42
C GLY A 254 2.47 -4.02 3.40
N LYS A 255 3.39 -3.06 3.43
CA LYS A 255 3.29 -1.84 4.25
C LYS A 255 2.84 -2.11 5.70
N ALA A 256 1.58 -1.84 6.06
CA ALA A 256 1.02 -2.07 7.39
C ALA A 256 1.15 -3.51 7.90
N LEU A 257 1.39 -4.48 7.01
CA LEU A 257 1.67 -5.87 7.39
C LEU A 257 2.88 -5.99 8.32
N GLY A 258 3.86 -5.10 8.17
CA GLY A 258 5.05 -5.04 9.01
C GLY A 258 4.93 -4.13 10.25
N GLY A 259 3.73 -3.55 10.47
CA GLY A 259 3.46 -2.69 11.64
C GLY A 259 4.31 -1.44 11.72
N GLY A 260 4.87 -0.96 10.61
CA GLY A 260 5.80 0.18 10.58
C GLY A 260 7.17 -0.12 11.22
N VAL A 261 7.48 -1.38 11.50
CA VAL A 261 8.66 -1.80 12.27
C VAL A 261 9.61 -2.64 11.43
N PHE A 262 9.08 -3.58 10.65
CA PHE A 262 9.91 -4.47 9.83
C PHE A 262 9.29 -4.69 8.44
N PRO A 263 10.09 -4.65 7.37
CA PRO A 263 9.54 -4.87 6.02
C PRO A 263 9.13 -6.34 5.85
N ILE A 264 7.88 -6.53 5.44
CA ILE A 264 7.32 -7.82 5.02
C ILE A 264 6.21 -7.57 4.02
N SER A 265 6.11 -8.44 3.04
CA SER A 265 5.00 -8.50 2.10
C SER A 265 4.62 -9.95 1.83
N VAL A 266 3.48 -10.17 1.20
CA VAL A 266 2.98 -11.52 0.94
C VAL A 266 2.09 -11.54 -0.30
N VAL A 267 2.16 -12.65 -1.01
CA VAL A 267 1.17 -13.07 -2.00
C VAL A 267 0.33 -14.18 -1.36
N LEU A 268 -0.99 -13.98 -1.35
CA LEU A 268 -1.97 -14.91 -0.81
C LEU A 268 -2.89 -15.39 -1.94
N ALA A 269 -3.04 -16.68 -2.08
CA ALA A 269 -3.96 -17.26 -3.05
C ALA A 269 -4.37 -18.68 -2.65
N ASP A 270 -5.32 -19.24 -3.39
CA ASP A 270 -5.67 -20.63 -3.24
C ASP A 270 -4.58 -21.54 -3.82
N LYS A 271 -4.54 -22.79 -3.38
CA LYS A 271 -3.48 -23.75 -3.74
C LYS A 271 -3.28 -23.87 -5.25
N GLU A 272 -4.34 -23.82 -6.05
CA GLU A 272 -4.28 -23.94 -7.51
C GLU A 272 -3.39 -22.87 -8.14
N VAL A 273 -3.34 -21.68 -7.55
CA VAL A 273 -2.51 -20.58 -8.05
C VAL A 273 -1.09 -20.64 -7.51
N LEU A 274 -0.88 -20.93 -6.21
CA LEU A 274 0.46 -20.90 -5.62
C LEU A 274 1.23 -22.22 -5.73
N ASP A 275 0.56 -23.37 -5.96
CA ASP A 275 1.22 -24.66 -6.17
C ASP A 275 1.93 -24.77 -7.53
N VAL A 276 1.80 -23.76 -8.40
CA VAL A 276 2.64 -23.64 -9.61
C VAL A 276 4.12 -23.42 -9.25
N PHE A 277 4.42 -22.88 -8.07
CA PHE A 277 5.79 -22.78 -7.59
C PHE A 277 6.26 -24.13 -7.02
N THR A 278 7.31 -24.65 -7.62
CA THR A 278 7.99 -25.89 -7.19
C THR A 278 9.32 -25.56 -6.50
N PRO A 279 9.88 -26.47 -5.69
CA PRO A 279 11.18 -26.25 -5.05
C PRO A 279 12.25 -25.74 -6.02
N GLY A 280 12.89 -24.61 -5.68
CA GLY A 280 13.92 -23.97 -6.50
C GLY A 280 13.42 -23.03 -7.59
N SER A 281 12.11 -22.97 -7.88
CA SER A 281 11.58 -22.12 -8.96
C SER A 281 11.40 -20.65 -8.58
N HIS A 282 11.32 -20.34 -7.29
CA HIS A 282 11.19 -18.99 -6.74
C HIS A 282 11.63 -18.97 -5.28
N GLY A 283 12.09 -17.82 -4.80
CA GLY A 283 12.52 -17.69 -3.40
C GLY A 283 13.04 -16.30 -3.03
N SER A 284 13.32 -16.15 -1.74
CA SER A 284 13.92 -14.96 -1.14
C SER A 284 14.73 -15.38 0.07
N THR A 285 15.89 -14.76 0.27
CA THR A 285 16.74 -15.02 1.44
C THR A 285 16.04 -14.58 2.73
N PHE A 286 15.39 -13.42 2.73
CA PHE A 286 14.75 -12.83 3.92
C PHE A 286 13.23 -13.01 3.97
N GLY A 287 12.59 -13.45 2.89
CA GLY A 287 11.13 -13.64 2.85
C GLY A 287 10.64 -14.62 3.93
N GLY A 288 9.83 -14.15 4.87
CA GLY A 288 9.33 -14.93 6.00
C GLY A 288 10.37 -15.18 7.10
N ASN A 289 11.34 -14.28 7.27
CA ASN A 289 12.30 -14.38 8.37
C ASN A 289 11.59 -14.22 9.73
N PRO A 290 12.18 -14.79 10.81
CA PRO A 290 11.55 -14.80 12.14
C PRO A 290 11.19 -13.42 12.69
N LEU A 291 12.02 -12.39 12.47
CA LEU A 291 11.74 -11.02 12.94
C LEU A 291 10.50 -10.44 12.22
N ALA A 292 10.44 -10.61 10.90
CA ALA A 292 9.32 -10.16 10.09
C ALA A 292 8.02 -10.87 10.50
N CYS A 293 8.08 -12.19 10.72
CA CYS A 293 6.92 -12.97 11.16
C CYS A 293 6.42 -12.50 12.55
N ALA A 294 7.31 -12.32 13.51
CA ALA A 294 6.95 -11.86 14.87
C ALA A 294 6.32 -10.46 14.84
N ALA A 295 6.93 -9.51 14.12
CA ALA A 295 6.40 -8.17 13.98
C ALA A 295 5.03 -8.18 13.27
N SER A 296 4.89 -8.99 12.21
CA SER A 296 3.66 -9.09 11.43
C SER A 296 2.52 -9.76 12.20
N ILE A 297 2.78 -10.83 12.96
CA ILE A 297 1.77 -11.44 13.84
C ILE A 297 1.20 -10.39 14.78
N ALA A 298 2.05 -9.67 15.49
CA ALA A 298 1.63 -8.63 16.41
C ALA A 298 0.92 -7.46 15.71
N ALA A 299 1.37 -7.09 14.49
CA ALA A 299 0.74 -6.05 13.68
C ALA A 299 -0.69 -6.44 13.25
N LEU A 300 -0.91 -7.69 12.87
CA LEU A 300 -2.23 -8.21 12.52
C LEU A 300 -3.15 -8.29 13.75
N ASP A 301 -2.62 -8.69 14.90
CA ASP A 301 -3.38 -8.69 16.17
C ASP A 301 -3.85 -7.27 16.52
N VAL A 302 -2.98 -6.28 16.43
CA VAL A 302 -3.36 -4.88 16.68
C VAL A 302 -4.47 -4.41 15.73
N ILE A 303 -4.39 -4.73 14.44
CA ILE A 303 -5.42 -4.36 13.45
C ILE A 303 -6.78 -4.92 13.84
N VAL A 304 -6.82 -6.18 14.27
CA VAL A 304 -8.07 -6.88 14.61
C VAL A 304 -8.56 -6.51 16.01
N ASP A 305 -7.70 -6.62 17.03
CA ASP A 305 -8.06 -6.43 18.43
C ASP A 305 -8.49 -5.00 18.75
N GLU A 306 -7.91 -4.01 18.08
CA GLU A 306 -8.20 -2.59 18.27
C GLU A 306 -9.22 -2.05 17.25
N ASP A 307 -9.81 -2.94 16.43
CA ASP A 307 -10.77 -2.62 15.36
C ASP A 307 -10.31 -1.41 14.50
N LEU A 308 -9.09 -1.46 14.02
CA LEU A 308 -8.55 -0.36 13.21
C LEU A 308 -9.37 -0.11 11.92
N PRO A 309 -9.95 -1.14 11.25
CA PRO A 309 -10.86 -0.88 10.12
C PRO A 309 -12.11 -0.09 10.50
N GLY A 310 -12.79 -0.45 11.59
CA GLY A 310 -13.97 0.26 12.08
C GLY A 310 -13.66 1.71 12.48
N ARG A 311 -12.55 1.91 13.21
CA ARG A 311 -12.06 3.26 13.56
C ARG A 311 -11.75 4.09 12.31
N SER A 312 -11.07 3.49 11.34
CA SER A 312 -10.76 4.15 10.08
C SER A 312 -12.01 4.57 9.32
N LEU A 313 -13.05 3.75 9.32
CA LEU A 313 -14.32 4.07 8.69
C LEU A 313 -15.00 5.26 9.38
N GLU A 314 -15.21 5.17 10.68
CA GLU A 314 -15.90 6.19 11.47
C GLU A 314 -15.18 7.54 11.41
N LEU A 315 -13.89 7.55 11.76
CA LEU A 315 -13.09 8.78 11.81
C LEU A 315 -12.78 9.33 10.42
N GLY A 316 -12.67 8.45 9.42
CA GLY A 316 -12.48 8.83 8.03
C GLY A 316 -13.70 9.54 7.45
N ASP A 317 -14.91 9.04 7.70
CA ASP A 317 -16.14 9.71 7.28
C ASP A 317 -16.31 11.05 8.01
N TYR A 318 -16.06 11.08 9.31
CA TYR A 318 -16.04 12.33 10.06
C TYR A 318 -15.07 13.36 9.45
N PHE A 319 -13.81 12.98 9.26
CA PHE A 319 -12.77 13.88 8.77
C PHE A 319 -13.07 14.38 7.36
N LYS A 320 -13.50 13.49 6.47
CA LYS A 320 -13.90 13.82 5.09
C LYS A 320 -15.05 14.83 5.04
N GLU A 321 -16.10 14.64 5.86
CA GLU A 321 -17.22 15.58 5.89
C GLU A 321 -16.82 16.96 6.46
N GLN A 322 -15.90 17.01 7.43
CA GLN A 322 -15.36 18.28 7.92
C GLN A 322 -14.48 19.00 6.87
N LEU A 323 -13.70 18.26 6.11
CA LEU A 323 -12.88 18.81 5.01
C LEU A 323 -13.76 19.40 3.90
N LYS A 324 -14.87 18.76 3.55
CA LYS A 324 -15.84 19.27 2.55
C LYS A 324 -16.51 20.59 2.95
N GLN A 325 -16.51 20.93 4.25
CA GLN A 325 -17.06 22.20 4.74
C GLN A 325 -16.09 23.38 4.59
N ILE A 326 -14.84 23.13 4.17
CA ILE A 326 -13.88 24.19 3.91
C ILE A 326 -14.23 24.82 2.57
N ASP A 327 -14.75 26.05 2.60
CA ASP A 327 -15.10 26.81 1.40
C ASP A 327 -13.89 27.62 0.94
N HIS A 328 -13.11 27.05 0.02
CA HIS A 328 -11.93 27.70 -0.55
C HIS A 328 -11.87 27.44 -2.07
N PRO A 329 -11.63 28.49 -2.90
CA PRO A 329 -11.70 28.37 -4.37
C PRO A 329 -10.67 27.39 -4.98
N SER A 330 -9.57 27.14 -4.29
CA SER A 330 -8.58 26.15 -4.75
C SER A 330 -9.01 24.71 -4.54
N ILE A 331 -9.98 24.42 -3.66
CA ILE A 331 -10.44 23.04 -3.43
C ILE A 331 -11.40 22.66 -4.55
N LYS A 332 -11.01 21.64 -5.33
CA LYS A 332 -11.82 21.09 -6.40
C LYS A 332 -12.71 19.95 -5.91
N GLU A 333 -12.15 19.04 -5.12
CA GLU A 333 -12.84 17.83 -4.65
C GLU A 333 -12.21 17.30 -3.35
N VAL A 334 -13.04 16.75 -2.47
CA VAL A 334 -12.61 15.92 -1.32
C VAL A 334 -13.17 14.51 -1.49
N ARG A 335 -12.31 13.53 -1.65
CA ARG A 335 -12.65 12.12 -1.86
C ARG A 335 -11.87 11.19 -0.94
N GLY A 336 -12.33 9.96 -0.79
CA GLY A 336 -11.65 8.95 0.01
C GLY A 336 -12.60 7.95 0.65
N ARG A 337 -12.02 6.87 1.18
CA ARG A 337 -12.68 5.85 1.99
C ARG A 337 -11.86 5.59 3.25
N GLY A 338 -12.51 5.56 4.42
CA GLY A 338 -11.81 5.50 5.69
C GLY A 338 -10.85 6.69 5.87
N LEU A 339 -9.78 6.49 6.60
CA LEU A 339 -8.69 7.47 6.76
C LEU A 339 -7.70 7.48 5.59
N PHE A 340 -8.19 7.33 4.38
CA PHE A 340 -7.44 7.44 3.13
C PHE A 340 -8.11 8.50 2.26
N ILE A 341 -7.73 9.78 2.45
CA ILE A 341 -8.43 10.95 1.94
C ILE A 341 -7.52 11.80 1.06
N GLY A 342 -8.03 12.17 -0.11
CA GLY A 342 -7.43 13.12 -1.03
C GLY A 342 -8.23 14.41 -1.09
N VAL A 343 -7.54 15.53 -0.97
CA VAL A 343 -8.08 16.87 -1.26
C VAL A 343 -7.46 17.34 -2.57
N GLU A 344 -8.22 17.29 -3.64
CA GLU A 344 -7.77 17.75 -4.97
C GLU A 344 -7.95 19.24 -5.09
N LEU A 345 -6.91 19.91 -5.59
CA LEU A 345 -6.86 21.35 -5.80
C LEU A 345 -6.88 21.68 -7.29
N ASN A 346 -7.24 22.93 -7.62
CA ASN A 346 -7.15 23.48 -8.98
C ASN A 346 -5.72 23.95 -9.33
N GLU A 347 -4.77 23.78 -8.43
CA GLU A 347 -3.38 24.23 -8.54
C GLU A 347 -2.44 23.25 -7.81
N SER A 348 -1.12 23.49 -7.83
CA SER A 348 -0.16 22.62 -7.16
C SER A 348 -0.42 22.52 -5.65
N ALA A 349 -0.47 21.31 -5.13
CA ALA A 349 -0.69 21.03 -3.71
C ALA A 349 0.57 21.25 -2.84
N ARG A 350 1.76 21.32 -3.45
CA ARG A 350 3.03 21.44 -2.73
C ARG A 350 3.10 22.66 -1.79
N PRO A 351 2.70 23.88 -2.20
CA PRO A 351 2.70 25.04 -1.30
C PRO A 351 1.82 24.85 -0.07
N TYR A 352 0.68 24.18 -0.22
CA TYR A 352 -0.22 23.85 0.90
C TYR A 352 0.39 22.82 1.85
N CYS A 353 1.07 21.81 1.34
CA CYS A 353 1.79 20.84 2.18
C CYS A 353 2.93 21.52 2.97
N GLU A 354 3.61 22.50 2.37
CA GLU A 354 4.64 23.29 3.04
C GLU A 354 4.04 24.20 4.13
N ALA A 355 2.91 24.86 3.86
CA ALA A 355 2.20 25.65 4.86
C ALA A 355 1.66 24.77 6.01
N LEU A 356 1.09 23.62 5.72
CA LEU A 356 0.63 22.66 6.74
C LEU A 356 1.79 22.16 7.62
N LYS A 357 2.98 21.95 7.05
CA LYS A 357 4.19 21.61 7.82
C LYS A 357 4.53 22.72 8.82
N GLU A 358 4.43 24.00 8.45
CA GLU A 358 4.66 25.13 9.40
C GLU A 358 3.63 25.14 10.52
N GLU A 359 2.39 24.70 10.25
CA GLU A 359 1.37 24.47 11.26
C GLU A 359 1.60 23.20 12.10
N GLY A 360 2.62 22.40 11.79
CA GLY A 360 2.93 21.16 12.50
C GLY A 360 2.12 19.94 12.05
N LEU A 361 1.64 19.92 10.79
CA LEU A 361 1.00 18.78 10.14
C LEU A 361 1.88 18.29 8.99
N LEU A 362 2.26 17.01 9.01
CA LEU A 362 3.06 16.39 7.96
C LEU A 362 2.17 15.60 7.01
N CYS A 363 1.83 16.19 5.90
CA CYS A 363 1.19 15.56 4.75
C CYS A 363 2.05 15.72 3.51
N LYS A 364 1.66 15.12 2.40
CA LYS A 364 2.42 15.23 1.16
C LYS A 364 1.48 15.21 -0.05
N GLU A 365 1.89 15.99 -1.05
CA GLU A 365 1.23 15.97 -2.35
C GLU A 365 1.41 14.62 -3.05
N THR A 366 0.39 14.26 -3.84
CA THR A 366 0.44 13.19 -4.81
C THR A 366 -0.18 13.68 -6.11
N HIS A 367 0.35 13.24 -7.25
CA HIS A 367 -0.10 13.68 -8.58
C HIS A 367 -0.22 15.21 -8.74
N ASP A 368 0.74 15.96 -8.18
CA ASP A 368 0.90 17.41 -8.19
C ASP A 368 -0.23 18.19 -7.47
N THR A 369 -1.49 17.88 -7.74
CA THR A 369 -2.65 18.68 -7.29
C THR A 369 -3.39 18.13 -6.09
N VAL A 370 -3.04 16.95 -5.55
CA VAL A 370 -3.78 16.31 -4.47
C VAL A 370 -2.99 16.31 -3.16
N ILE A 371 -3.55 16.87 -2.11
CA ILE A 371 -3.04 16.68 -0.75
C ILE A 371 -3.56 15.33 -0.24
N ARG A 372 -2.65 14.46 0.17
CA ARG A 372 -2.99 13.17 0.78
C ARG A 372 -3.00 13.28 2.30
N PHE A 373 -4.14 12.94 2.90
CA PHE A 373 -4.29 12.74 4.32
C PHE A 373 -4.53 11.26 4.62
N ALA A 374 -3.56 10.65 5.27
CA ALA A 374 -3.59 9.23 5.65
C ALA A 374 -2.89 9.03 7.02
N PRO A 375 -3.44 9.61 8.11
CA PRO A 375 -2.84 9.50 9.44
C PRO A 375 -2.82 8.04 9.93
N PRO A 376 -2.03 7.69 10.95
CA PRO A 376 -2.16 6.40 11.64
C PRO A 376 -3.61 6.16 12.08
N LEU A 377 -4.10 4.92 11.96
CA LEU A 377 -5.50 4.56 12.24
C LEU A 377 -5.86 4.63 13.73
N ILE A 378 -4.86 4.73 14.58
CA ILE A 378 -5.02 4.93 16.03
C ILE A 378 -5.30 6.38 16.41
N ILE A 379 -5.29 7.30 15.43
CA ILE A 379 -5.60 8.73 15.66
C ILE A 379 -6.92 8.88 16.41
N THR A 380 -6.99 9.86 17.30
CA THR A 380 -8.23 10.15 18.04
C THR A 380 -9.04 11.23 17.33
N LYS A 381 -10.31 11.36 17.72
CA LYS A 381 -11.17 12.43 17.21
C LYS A 381 -10.63 13.81 17.58
N GLU A 382 -10.13 13.97 18.80
CA GLU A 382 -9.54 15.23 19.30
C GLU A 382 -8.29 15.62 18.50
N GLU A 383 -7.46 14.64 18.11
CA GLU A 383 -6.30 14.88 17.26
C GLU A 383 -6.74 15.26 15.84
N LEU A 384 -7.80 14.65 15.30
CA LEU A 384 -8.39 15.08 14.03
C LEU A 384 -8.98 16.48 14.09
N ASP A 385 -9.65 16.85 15.19
CA ASP A 385 -10.19 18.20 15.40
C ASP A 385 -9.06 19.24 15.42
N LEU A 386 -7.94 18.94 16.08
CA LEU A 386 -6.74 19.77 16.05
C LEU A 386 -6.15 19.90 14.64
N ALA A 387 -6.09 18.79 13.89
CA ALA A 387 -5.63 18.82 12.49
C ALA A 387 -6.56 19.69 11.62
N LEU A 388 -7.87 19.57 11.79
CA LEU A 388 -8.87 20.34 11.05
C LEU A 388 -8.76 21.85 11.34
N GLU A 389 -8.49 22.25 12.59
CA GLU A 389 -8.25 23.66 12.94
C GLU A 389 -7.07 24.22 12.12
N LYS A 390 -5.95 23.51 12.09
CA LYS A 390 -4.74 23.89 11.34
C LYS A 390 -4.97 23.89 9.83
N ILE A 391 -5.68 22.90 9.30
CA ILE A 391 -6.04 22.85 7.88
C ILE A 391 -6.91 24.04 7.50
N ARG A 392 -7.94 24.37 8.30
CA ARG A 392 -8.78 25.56 8.05
C ARG A 392 -7.98 26.85 8.08
N HIS A 393 -6.97 26.96 8.94
CA HIS A 393 -6.09 28.14 8.98
C HIS A 393 -5.29 28.32 7.68
N VAL A 394 -4.81 27.23 7.10
CA VAL A 394 -4.04 27.27 5.84
C VAL A 394 -4.93 27.58 4.63
N PHE A 395 -6.22 27.28 4.71
CA PHE A 395 -7.21 27.53 3.64
C PHE A 395 -8.06 28.79 3.90
N GLN A 396 -7.66 29.69 4.81
CA GLN A 396 -8.28 31.02 5.02
C GLN A 396 -7.61 32.09 4.12
#